data_0f745a4fd093514ba90d079496d5c384
#
_entry.id   0f745a4fd093514ba90d079496d5c384
#
_cell.length_a   1.000
_cell.length_b   1.000
_cell.length_c   1.000
_cell.angle_alpha   90.00
_cell.angle_beta   90.00
_cell.angle_gamma   90.00
#
_symmetry.space_group_name_H-M   'P 1'
#
loop_
_entity.id
_entity.type
_entity.pdbx_description
1 polymer ?
#
loop_
_entity_poly.entity_id
_entity_poly.type
_entity_poly.pdbx_seq_one_letter_code
_entity_poly.pdbx_strand_id
1 'polypeptide(L)'
;MRTPVLVAAVVVGIFGAGLLGGWLLQGYDRDRGFVAEAGRIATVLELAPGKNVGDIRAGTGRWSVDMARRVGPGGQVYATVGPNPAHELLQTIAAAGVDNVSVITRTPGTSPRLPLACCEAVLVRAVYHEFADRHQLLSSLRRNLKPGGLVALIDFDEGTPEHASGHGIARSTVVAEVKAAGFELARVEPRWFGNAYCVLFRQPDPEAVAAPGS
;
A
#
# COMPACT_ATOMS: atom_id res chain seq x y z
N MET A 1 -20.94 -31.41 -54.19
CA MET A 1 -21.34 -30.80 -52.89
C MET A 1 -20.16 -30.90 -51.96
N ARG A 2 -19.33 -29.88 -51.93
CA ARG A 2 -18.21 -29.75 -50.97
C ARG A 2 -18.12 -28.28 -50.54
N THR A 3 -18.06 -28.07 -49.25
CA THR A 3 -17.79 -26.91 -48.40
C THR A 3 -19.00 -26.37 -47.67
N PRO A 4 -18.95 -26.41 -46.32
CA PRO A 4 -18.66 -25.22 -45.54
C PRO A 4 -17.92 -25.49 -44.21
N VAL A 5 -16.87 -26.28 -44.19
CA VAL A 5 -16.19 -26.60 -42.90
C VAL A 5 -14.98 -25.69 -42.63
N LEU A 6 -14.42 -25.04 -43.65
CA LEU A 6 -13.19 -24.26 -43.47
C LEU A 6 -13.40 -22.85 -42.88
N VAL A 7 -14.58 -22.25 -43.01
CA VAL A 7 -14.83 -20.88 -42.55
C VAL A 7 -15.00 -20.81 -41.04
N ALA A 8 -15.58 -21.81 -40.40
CA ALA A 8 -15.81 -21.82 -38.95
C ALA A 8 -14.51 -21.96 -38.14
N ALA A 9 -13.52 -22.71 -38.63
CA ALA A 9 -12.26 -22.91 -37.92
C ALA A 9 -11.39 -21.64 -37.88
N VAL A 10 -11.42 -20.81 -38.91
CA VAL A 10 -10.63 -19.57 -38.99
C VAL A 10 -11.22 -18.46 -38.05
N VAL A 11 -12.54 -18.38 -37.96
CA VAL A 11 -13.21 -17.38 -37.10
C VAL A 11 -12.99 -17.68 -35.61
N VAL A 12 -13.04 -18.95 -35.19
CA VAL A 12 -12.76 -19.35 -33.81
C VAL A 12 -11.29 -19.08 -33.42
N GLY A 13 -10.36 -19.31 -34.36
CA GLY A 13 -8.93 -19.03 -34.12
C GLY A 13 -8.62 -17.54 -33.93
N ILE A 14 -9.25 -16.66 -34.69
CA ILE A 14 -9.03 -15.19 -34.58
C ILE A 14 -9.66 -14.64 -33.31
N PHE A 15 -10.85 -15.08 -32.89
CA PHE A 15 -11.46 -14.67 -31.65
C PHE A 15 -10.71 -15.19 -30.42
N GLY A 16 -10.23 -16.42 -30.45
CA GLY A 16 -9.42 -16.99 -29.35
C GLY A 16 -8.08 -16.26 -29.15
N ALA A 17 -7.39 -15.94 -30.23
CA ALA A 17 -6.12 -15.21 -30.21
C ALA A 17 -6.32 -13.75 -29.70
N GLY A 18 -7.42 -13.09 -30.09
CA GLY A 18 -7.75 -11.74 -29.62
C GLY A 18 -8.07 -11.69 -28.12
N LEU A 19 -8.81 -12.66 -27.60
CA LEU A 19 -9.13 -12.74 -26.17
C LEU A 19 -7.88 -13.05 -25.33
N LEU A 20 -7.07 -14.03 -25.74
CA LEU A 20 -5.81 -14.35 -25.05
C LEU A 20 -4.82 -13.18 -25.09
N GLY A 21 -4.68 -12.50 -26.22
CA GLY A 21 -3.86 -11.31 -26.35
C GLY A 21 -4.32 -10.17 -25.44
N GLY A 22 -5.63 -9.93 -25.36
CA GLY A 22 -6.20 -8.93 -24.45
C GLY A 22 -5.91 -9.19 -22.97
N TRP A 23 -6.03 -10.45 -22.54
CA TRP A 23 -5.71 -10.85 -21.16
C TRP A 23 -4.23 -10.71 -20.84
N LEU A 24 -3.35 -11.08 -21.75
CA LEU A 24 -1.90 -10.94 -21.60
C LEU A 24 -1.48 -9.46 -21.51
N LEU A 25 -2.04 -8.60 -22.36
CA LEU A 25 -1.76 -7.16 -22.36
C LEU A 25 -2.27 -6.49 -21.07
N GLN A 26 -3.47 -6.81 -20.60
CA GLN A 26 -4.01 -6.29 -19.34
C GLN A 26 -3.21 -6.75 -18.09
N GLY A 27 -2.69 -7.98 -18.12
CA GLY A 27 -1.78 -8.48 -17.09
C GLY A 27 -0.47 -7.71 -17.08
N TYR A 28 0.12 -7.52 -18.25
CA TYR A 28 1.38 -6.78 -18.42
C TYR A 28 1.27 -5.32 -17.99
N ASP A 29 0.18 -4.62 -18.36
CA ASP A 29 -0.03 -3.22 -17.94
C ASP A 29 -0.27 -3.08 -16.44
N ARG A 30 -1.00 -4.01 -15.81
CA ARG A 30 -1.18 -4.05 -14.35
C ARG A 30 0.14 -4.26 -13.61
N ASP A 31 1.01 -5.11 -14.14
CA ASP A 31 2.31 -5.37 -13.53
C ASP A 31 3.27 -4.18 -13.68
N ARG A 32 3.26 -3.51 -14.84
CA ARG A 32 4.02 -2.27 -15.03
C ARG A 32 3.55 -1.16 -14.09
N GLY A 33 2.24 -0.97 -13.94
CA GLY A 33 1.64 -0.03 -13.01
C GLY A 33 2.07 -0.30 -11.57
N PHE A 34 2.03 -1.56 -11.15
CA PHE A 34 2.50 -1.98 -9.83
C PHE A 34 3.98 -1.67 -9.61
N VAL A 35 4.86 -2.06 -10.54
CA VAL A 35 6.31 -1.84 -10.42
C VAL A 35 6.64 -0.35 -10.30
N ALA A 36 5.98 0.48 -11.10
CA ALA A 36 6.16 1.93 -11.05
C ALA A 36 5.69 2.53 -9.73
N GLU A 37 4.51 2.14 -9.23
CA GLU A 37 3.98 2.61 -7.95
C GLU A 37 4.85 2.11 -6.78
N ALA A 38 5.28 0.85 -6.79
CA ALA A 38 6.14 0.26 -5.78
C ALA A 38 7.50 1.01 -5.69
N GLY A 39 8.05 1.41 -6.82
CA GLY A 39 9.25 2.25 -6.87
C GLY A 39 9.03 3.63 -6.23
N ARG A 40 7.87 4.27 -6.48
CA ARG A 40 7.53 5.56 -5.85
C ARG A 40 7.30 5.41 -4.34
N ILE A 41 6.59 4.37 -3.90
CA ILE A 41 6.39 4.06 -2.48
C ILE A 41 7.75 3.89 -1.79
N ALA A 42 8.64 3.10 -2.38
CA ALA A 42 9.98 2.89 -1.84
C ALA A 42 10.77 4.20 -1.69
N THR A 43 10.64 5.10 -2.66
CA THR A 43 11.31 6.40 -2.64
C THR A 43 10.75 7.31 -1.54
N VAL A 44 9.42 7.47 -1.44
CA VAL A 44 8.82 8.39 -0.45
C VAL A 44 8.93 7.88 0.98
N LEU A 45 8.92 6.56 1.17
CA LEU A 45 9.15 5.91 2.49
C LEU A 45 10.64 5.72 2.81
N GLU A 46 11.52 6.13 1.92
CA GLU A 46 12.97 6.00 2.07
C GLU A 46 13.38 4.55 2.42
N LEU A 47 12.77 3.56 1.73
CA LEU A 47 13.04 2.15 2.00
C LEU A 47 14.51 1.84 1.69
N ALA A 48 15.18 1.20 2.64
CA ALA A 48 16.58 0.81 2.52
C ALA A 48 16.84 -0.50 3.29
N PRO A 49 17.91 -1.24 2.96
CA PRO A 49 18.29 -2.43 3.69
C PRO A 49 18.37 -2.21 5.21
N GLY A 50 17.79 -3.12 5.97
CA GLY A 50 17.77 -3.08 7.43
C GLY A 50 16.62 -2.27 8.05
N LYS A 51 15.81 -1.54 7.27
CA LYS A 51 14.64 -0.81 7.79
C LYS A 51 13.47 -1.73 8.12
N ASN A 52 12.74 -1.39 9.16
CA ASN A 52 11.48 -2.02 9.52
C ASN A 52 10.30 -1.19 9.03
N VAL A 53 9.30 -1.82 8.44
CA VAL A 53 8.18 -1.15 7.76
C VAL A 53 6.85 -1.77 8.17
N GLY A 54 5.84 -0.93 8.42
CA GLY A 54 4.46 -1.35 8.62
C GLY A 54 3.66 -1.30 7.31
N ASP A 55 2.86 -2.33 7.03
CA ASP A 55 1.88 -2.36 5.94
C ASP A 55 0.48 -2.50 6.55
N ILE A 56 -0.30 -1.43 6.51
CA ILE A 56 -1.60 -1.38 7.18
C ILE A 56 -2.69 -1.91 6.24
N ARG A 57 -3.33 -3.03 6.66
CA ARG A 57 -4.33 -3.74 5.86
C ARG A 57 -3.74 -4.20 4.52
N ALA A 58 -2.67 -4.99 4.61
CA ALA A 58 -1.83 -5.44 3.51
C ALA A 58 -2.57 -6.20 2.37
N GLY A 59 -3.86 -6.54 2.57
CA GLY A 59 -4.67 -7.25 1.57
C GLY A 59 -4.03 -8.57 1.17
N THR A 60 -3.77 -8.74 -0.12
CA THR A 60 -3.12 -9.95 -0.69
C THR A 60 -1.63 -10.07 -0.39
N GLY A 61 -0.99 -9.01 0.13
CA GLY A 61 0.42 -9.01 0.50
C GLY A 61 1.40 -8.62 -0.60
N ARG A 62 0.93 -8.24 -1.78
CA ARG A 62 1.81 -7.86 -2.89
C ARG A 62 2.76 -6.71 -2.53
N TRP A 63 2.26 -5.72 -1.80
CA TRP A 63 3.05 -4.58 -1.31
C TRP A 63 4.03 -5.01 -0.21
N SER A 64 3.58 -5.84 0.72
CA SER A 64 4.44 -6.38 1.78
C SER A 64 5.64 -7.14 1.23
N VAL A 65 5.42 -7.97 0.20
CA VAL A 65 6.50 -8.74 -0.47
C VAL A 65 7.49 -7.81 -1.18
N ASP A 66 7.01 -6.78 -1.90
CA ASP A 66 7.92 -5.81 -2.55
C ASP A 66 8.76 -5.05 -1.51
N MET A 67 8.13 -4.58 -0.43
CA MET A 67 8.84 -3.91 0.66
C MET A 67 9.84 -4.84 1.35
N ALA A 68 9.47 -6.11 1.61
CA ALA A 68 10.36 -7.10 2.22
C ALA A 68 11.64 -7.34 1.41
N ARG A 69 11.51 -7.42 0.09
CA ARG A 69 12.67 -7.54 -0.82
C ARG A 69 13.58 -6.32 -0.77
N ARG A 70 13.00 -5.12 -0.63
CA ARG A 70 13.77 -3.85 -0.59
C ARG A 70 14.51 -3.66 0.73
N VAL A 71 13.87 -4.01 1.85
CA VAL A 71 14.52 -3.89 3.16
C VAL A 71 15.48 -5.06 3.43
N GLY A 72 15.38 -6.13 2.65
CA GLY A 72 16.30 -7.27 2.74
C GLY A 72 16.25 -8.04 4.07
N PRO A 73 17.11 -9.03 4.28
CA PRO A 73 17.05 -9.94 5.43
C PRO A 73 17.38 -9.25 6.77
N GLY A 74 18.00 -8.07 6.75
CA GLY A 74 18.24 -7.29 7.97
C GLY A 74 17.08 -6.39 8.38
N GLY A 75 16.05 -6.26 7.55
CA GLY A 75 14.84 -5.47 7.79
C GLY A 75 13.61 -6.36 7.96
N GLN A 76 12.53 -5.77 8.50
CA GLN A 76 11.29 -6.50 8.79
C GLN A 76 10.08 -5.76 8.23
N VAL A 77 9.14 -6.47 7.63
CA VAL A 77 7.82 -5.95 7.28
C VAL A 77 6.77 -6.49 8.24
N TYR A 78 5.99 -5.61 8.85
CA TYR A 78 4.85 -5.94 9.69
C TYR A 78 3.57 -5.71 8.91
N ALA A 79 2.99 -6.79 8.36
CA ALA A 79 1.78 -6.75 7.53
C ALA A 79 0.54 -6.97 8.39
N THR A 80 -0.33 -5.98 8.51
CA THR A 80 -1.58 -6.14 9.27
C THR A 80 -2.72 -6.55 8.35
N VAL A 81 -3.54 -7.51 8.79
CA VAL A 81 -4.70 -7.99 8.03
C VAL A 81 -5.91 -8.19 8.92
N GLY A 82 -7.11 -8.18 8.33
CA GLY A 82 -8.31 -8.69 8.97
C GLY A 82 -8.28 -10.22 9.09
N PRO A 83 -9.28 -10.83 9.75
CA PRO A 83 -9.26 -12.27 10.01
C PRO A 83 -9.34 -13.13 8.73
N ASN A 84 -10.05 -12.68 7.69
CA ASN A 84 -10.28 -13.48 6.48
C ASN A 84 -9.17 -13.38 5.40
N PRO A 85 -8.51 -12.23 5.15
CA PRO A 85 -7.47 -12.13 4.13
C PRO A 85 -6.12 -12.78 4.49
N ALA A 86 -5.93 -13.25 5.73
CA ALA A 86 -4.64 -13.79 6.19
C ALA A 86 -4.14 -14.96 5.33
N HIS A 87 -5.04 -15.82 4.84
CA HIS A 87 -4.67 -16.97 4.03
C HIS A 87 -4.01 -16.57 2.70
N GLU A 88 -4.62 -15.63 1.97
CA GLU A 88 -4.09 -15.15 0.69
C GLU A 88 -2.73 -14.46 0.85
N LEU A 89 -2.60 -13.60 1.88
CA LEU A 89 -1.32 -12.97 2.23
C LEU A 89 -0.23 -14.01 2.52
N LEU A 90 -0.54 -15.01 3.33
CA LEU A 90 0.43 -16.08 3.68
C LEU A 90 0.85 -16.88 2.45
N GLN A 91 -0.09 -17.20 1.54
CA GLN A 91 0.24 -17.84 0.27
C GLN A 91 1.15 -16.97 -0.60
N THR A 92 0.88 -15.67 -0.69
CA THR A 92 1.70 -14.73 -1.46
C THR A 92 3.13 -14.64 -0.90
N ILE A 93 3.28 -14.56 0.43
CA ILE A 93 4.58 -14.55 1.10
C ILE A 93 5.35 -15.85 0.81
N ALA A 94 4.69 -17.00 0.99
CA ALA A 94 5.32 -18.31 0.76
C ALA A 94 5.75 -18.49 -0.70
N ALA A 95 4.89 -18.11 -1.66
CA ALA A 95 5.20 -18.17 -3.08
C ALA A 95 6.35 -17.23 -3.49
N ALA A 96 6.50 -16.11 -2.78
CA ALA A 96 7.56 -15.12 -3.03
C ALA A 96 8.92 -15.53 -2.42
N GLY A 97 8.95 -16.51 -1.52
CA GLY A 97 10.16 -16.99 -0.83
C GLY A 97 10.80 -15.92 0.06
N VAL A 98 10.00 -15.03 0.66
CA VAL A 98 10.48 -14.03 1.63
C VAL A 98 10.17 -14.49 3.05
N ASP A 99 11.12 -14.32 3.99
CA ASP A 99 11.05 -14.75 5.37
C ASP A 99 10.96 -13.59 6.39
N ASN A 100 11.11 -12.37 5.90
CA ASN A 100 11.13 -11.15 6.70
C ASN A 100 9.78 -10.39 6.68
N VAL A 101 8.65 -11.12 6.63
CA VAL A 101 7.30 -10.56 6.77
C VAL A 101 6.59 -11.20 7.97
N SER A 102 6.25 -10.39 8.96
CA SER A 102 5.41 -10.80 10.10
C SER A 102 3.96 -10.43 9.84
N VAL A 103 3.08 -11.41 9.79
CA VAL A 103 1.64 -11.19 9.61
C VAL A 103 0.97 -10.98 10.96
N ILE A 104 0.29 -9.84 11.13
CA ILE A 104 -0.42 -9.45 12.34
C ILE A 104 -1.92 -9.44 12.05
N THR A 105 -2.62 -10.44 12.55
CA THR A 105 -4.08 -10.49 12.46
C THR A 105 -4.71 -9.54 13.47
N ARG A 106 -5.64 -8.72 13.02
CA ARG A 106 -6.35 -7.73 13.84
C ARG A 106 -7.85 -8.00 13.87
N THR A 107 -8.47 -7.67 14.99
CA THR A 107 -9.94 -7.61 15.08
C THR A 107 -10.44 -6.33 14.40
N PRO A 108 -11.56 -6.36 13.64
CA PRO A 108 -12.15 -5.16 13.07
C PRO A 108 -12.35 -4.05 14.10
N GLY A 109 -12.11 -2.80 13.71
CA GLY A 109 -12.28 -1.64 14.60
C GLY A 109 -11.15 -1.42 15.60
N THR A 110 -10.13 -2.30 15.66
CA THR A 110 -8.99 -2.15 16.57
C THR A 110 -7.78 -1.47 15.92
N SER A 111 -6.89 -0.98 16.77
CA SER A 111 -5.57 -0.47 16.38
C SER A 111 -4.77 -1.50 15.55
N PRO A 112 -3.82 -1.06 14.69
CA PRO A 112 -3.00 -1.95 13.87
C PRO A 112 -2.20 -3.00 14.65
N ARG A 113 -1.97 -2.82 15.95
CA ARG A 113 -1.22 -3.72 16.83
C ARG A 113 0.24 -3.96 16.40
N LEU A 114 0.82 -3.04 15.66
CA LEU A 114 2.26 -3.06 15.40
C LEU A 114 3.03 -2.94 16.72
N PRO A 115 4.26 -3.49 16.83
CA PRO A 115 5.11 -3.27 17.99
C PRO A 115 5.36 -1.77 18.23
N LEU A 116 5.64 -1.38 19.47
CA LEU A 116 5.97 0.00 19.80
C LEU A 116 7.33 0.37 19.20
N ALA A 117 7.42 1.58 18.64
CA ALA A 117 8.63 2.12 18.02
C ALA A 117 9.34 1.13 17.07
N CYS A 118 8.57 0.29 16.38
CA CYS A 118 9.14 -0.73 15.50
C CYS A 118 9.69 -0.16 14.20
N CYS A 119 9.02 0.83 13.67
CA CYS A 119 9.05 1.07 12.24
C CYS A 119 9.66 2.43 11.90
N GLU A 120 10.57 2.45 10.92
CA GLU A 120 11.05 3.66 10.27
C GLU A 120 10.05 4.21 9.27
N ALA A 121 9.16 3.35 8.75
CA ALA A 121 8.15 3.77 7.78
C ALA A 121 6.86 2.94 7.91
N VAL A 122 5.72 3.52 7.52
CA VAL A 122 4.43 2.85 7.45
C VAL A 122 3.72 3.21 6.15
N LEU A 123 3.19 2.20 5.47
CA LEU A 123 2.30 2.34 4.33
C LEU A 123 0.84 2.18 4.77
N VAL A 124 0.00 3.15 4.40
CA VAL A 124 -1.47 3.07 4.49
C VAL A 124 -2.02 3.35 3.09
N ARG A 125 -2.42 2.30 2.35
CA ARG A 125 -2.77 2.43 0.94
C ARG A 125 -4.21 1.99 0.66
N ALA A 126 -5.02 2.92 0.16
CA ALA A 126 -6.42 2.72 -0.27
C ALA A 126 -7.32 2.09 0.80
N VAL A 127 -7.09 2.45 2.05
CA VAL A 127 -7.81 1.87 3.21
C VAL A 127 -8.10 2.88 4.32
N TYR A 128 -7.54 4.08 4.26
CA TYR A 128 -7.70 5.07 5.32
C TYR A 128 -9.15 5.52 5.45
N HIS A 129 -9.84 5.74 4.33
CA HIS A 129 -11.26 6.09 4.28
C HIS A 129 -12.18 5.03 4.92
N GLU A 130 -11.73 3.77 5.03
CA GLU A 130 -12.51 2.67 5.61
C GLU A 130 -12.38 2.57 7.15
N PHE A 131 -11.50 3.33 7.78
CA PHE A 131 -11.37 3.30 9.24
C PHE A 131 -12.48 4.12 9.90
N ALA A 132 -13.29 3.47 10.73
CA ALA A 132 -14.33 4.14 11.50
C ALA A 132 -13.75 5.10 12.55
N ASP A 133 -12.61 4.74 13.17
CA ASP A 133 -11.87 5.56 14.12
C ASP A 133 -10.45 5.85 13.60
N ARG A 134 -10.36 6.87 12.75
CA ARG A 134 -9.07 7.31 12.18
C ARG A 134 -8.17 7.97 13.22
N HIS A 135 -8.75 8.60 14.24
CA HIS A 135 -7.97 9.17 15.35
C HIS A 135 -7.24 8.07 16.13
N GLN A 136 -7.91 6.95 16.43
CA GLN A 136 -7.27 5.80 17.07
C GLN A 136 -6.17 5.20 16.21
N LEU A 137 -6.39 5.10 14.88
CA LEU A 137 -5.35 4.66 13.95
C LEU A 137 -4.13 5.55 14.03
N LEU A 138 -4.30 6.87 13.87
CA LEU A 138 -3.20 7.85 13.89
C LEU A 138 -2.45 7.85 15.22
N SER A 139 -3.18 7.79 16.33
CA SER A 139 -2.57 7.67 17.68
C SER A 139 -1.74 6.41 17.82
N SER A 140 -2.17 5.29 17.21
CA SER A 140 -1.40 4.05 17.18
C SER A 140 -0.16 4.18 16.32
N LEU A 141 -0.26 4.73 15.12
CA LEU A 141 0.87 4.94 14.22
C LEU A 141 1.96 5.78 14.87
N ARG A 142 1.57 6.81 15.66
CA ARG A 142 2.53 7.61 16.44
C ARG A 142 3.34 6.79 17.43
N ARG A 143 2.71 5.81 18.09
CA ARG A 143 3.41 4.93 19.05
C ARG A 143 4.25 3.86 18.35
N ASN A 144 3.87 3.47 17.14
CA ASN A 144 4.53 2.40 16.39
C ASN A 144 5.73 2.90 15.58
N LEU A 145 5.75 4.17 15.21
CA LEU A 145 6.87 4.76 14.50
C LEU A 145 8.01 5.14 15.45
N LYS A 146 9.21 5.00 14.93
CA LYS A 146 10.40 5.61 15.54
C LYS A 146 10.37 7.13 15.36
N PRO A 147 11.08 7.92 16.19
CA PRO A 147 11.29 9.33 15.94
C PRO A 147 11.79 9.57 14.51
N GLY A 148 11.27 10.58 13.83
CA GLY A 148 11.59 10.86 12.43
C GLY A 148 10.97 9.91 11.41
N GLY A 149 10.27 8.87 11.82
CA GLY A 149 9.67 7.87 10.94
C GLY A 149 8.57 8.43 10.03
N LEU A 150 8.35 7.80 8.89
CA LEU A 150 7.49 8.28 7.81
C LEU A 150 6.17 7.48 7.71
N VAL A 151 5.09 8.16 7.36
CA VAL A 151 3.83 7.53 6.93
C VAL A 151 3.49 8.00 5.53
N ALA A 152 3.38 7.09 4.58
CA ALA A 152 2.76 7.34 3.29
C ALA A 152 1.29 6.92 3.36
N LEU A 153 0.39 7.90 3.29
CA LEU A 153 -1.03 7.69 3.18
C LEU A 153 -1.45 7.94 1.74
N ILE A 154 -1.84 6.89 1.06
CA ILE A 154 -2.31 6.90 -0.33
C ILE A 154 -3.79 6.58 -0.31
N ASP A 155 -4.62 7.48 -0.83
CA ASP A 155 -6.06 7.27 -0.91
C ASP A 155 -6.66 8.03 -2.11
N PHE A 156 -7.98 8.02 -2.25
CA PHE A 156 -8.70 8.63 -3.35
C PHE A 156 -9.52 9.82 -2.86
N ASP A 157 -9.58 10.89 -3.65
CA ASP A 157 -10.50 11.98 -3.37
C ASP A 157 -11.96 11.51 -3.49
N GLU A 158 -12.87 12.11 -2.71
CA GLU A 158 -14.29 11.79 -2.72
C GLU A 158 -14.87 11.92 -4.13
N GLY A 159 -15.76 10.99 -4.52
CA GLY A 159 -16.48 11.03 -5.79
C GLY A 159 -15.65 10.65 -7.01
N THR A 160 -14.48 10.04 -6.85
CA THR A 160 -13.70 9.53 -7.99
C THR A 160 -14.33 8.28 -8.58
N PRO A 161 -14.44 8.16 -9.93
CA PRO A 161 -15.13 7.05 -10.59
C PRO A 161 -14.51 5.65 -10.35
N GLU A 162 -13.23 5.57 -10.01
CA GLU A 162 -12.54 4.30 -9.76
C GLU A 162 -13.02 3.58 -8.50
N HIS A 163 -13.67 4.30 -7.58
CA HIS A 163 -14.42 3.68 -6.50
C HIS A 163 -15.91 3.74 -6.81
N ALA A 164 -16.42 2.67 -7.46
CA ALA A 164 -17.83 2.49 -7.78
C ALA A 164 -18.80 2.61 -6.58
N SER A 165 -18.26 2.67 -5.36
CA SER A 165 -18.96 2.86 -4.10
C SER A 165 -18.99 4.31 -3.60
N GLY A 166 -18.39 5.29 -4.31
CA GLY A 166 -18.30 6.68 -3.85
C GLY A 166 -17.42 6.87 -2.59
N HIS A 167 -16.67 5.86 -2.23
CA HIS A 167 -15.86 5.84 -1.01
C HIS A 167 -14.45 6.39 -1.30
N GLY A 168 -14.20 7.55 -0.81
CA GLY A 168 -12.90 8.20 -0.78
C GLY A 168 -12.89 9.15 0.41
N ILE A 169 -11.81 9.87 0.60
CA ILE A 169 -11.70 10.90 1.62
C ILE A 169 -10.96 12.09 1.04
N ALA A 170 -11.52 13.29 1.23
CA ALA A 170 -10.89 14.51 0.74
C ALA A 170 -9.47 14.64 1.31
N ARG A 171 -8.50 14.88 0.44
CA ARG A 171 -7.09 15.06 0.82
C ARG A 171 -6.90 16.13 1.90
N SER A 172 -7.69 17.21 1.88
CA SER A 172 -7.66 18.27 2.91
C SER A 172 -8.05 17.75 4.28
N THR A 173 -9.04 16.84 4.35
CA THR A 173 -9.46 16.16 5.59
C THR A 173 -8.32 15.32 6.15
N VAL A 174 -7.67 14.51 5.30
CA VAL A 174 -6.51 13.69 5.72
C VAL A 174 -5.41 14.57 6.29
N VAL A 175 -5.05 15.65 5.61
CA VAL A 175 -4.00 16.57 6.07
C VAL A 175 -4.37 17.19 7.43
N ALA A 176 -5.62 17.59 7.62
CA ALA A 176 -6.09 18.17 8.89
C ALA A 176 -6.04 17.14 10.03
N GLU A 177 -6.57 15.93 9.81
CA GLU A 177 -6.60 14.86 10.82
C GLU A 177 -5.18 14.43 11.24
N VAL A 178 -4.25 14.28 10.31
CA VAL A 178 -2.89 13.84 10.60
C VAL A 178 -2.11 14.93 11.34
N LYS A 179 -2.26 16.20 10.96
CA LYS A 179 -1.69 17.33 11.70
C LYS A 179 -2.25 17.42 13.12
N ALA A 180 -3.58 17.27 13.27
CA ALA A 180 -4.22 17.25 14.59
C ALA A 180 -3.74 16.10 15.48
N ALA A 181 -3.35 14.96 14.89
CA ALA A 181 -2.72 13.85 15.58
C ALA A 181 -1.25 14.12 15.95
N GLY A 182 -0.68 15.27 15.59
CA GLY A 182 0.67 15.70 15.96
C GLY A 182 1.77 15.18 15.05
N PHE A 183 1.45 14.82 13.80
CA PHE A 183 2.45 14.57 12.78
C PHE A 183 2.82 15.87 12.03
N GLU A 184 4.00 15.89 11.46
CA GLU A 184 4.45 16.94 10.55
C GLU A 184 4.13 16.55 9.11
N LEU A 185 3.54 17.48 8.33
CA LEU A 185 3.32 17.28 6.92
C LEU A 185 4.66 17.41 6.19
N ALA A 186 5.13 16.31 5.59
CA ALA A 186 6.36 16.31 4.82
C ALA A 186 6.10 16.65 3.35
N ARG A 187 5.07 16.07 2.71
CA ARG A 187 4.80 16.24 1.28
C ARG A 187 3.35 15.92 0.92
N VAL A 188 2.84 16.55 -0.13
CA VAL A 188 1.57 16.24 -0.78
C VAL A 188 1.80 15.98 -2.25
N GLU A 189 1.38 14.82 -2.74
CA GLU A 189 1.39 14.44 -4.16
C GLU A 189 -0.07 14.30 -4.63
N PRO A 190 -0.63 15.35 -5.23
CA PRO A 190 -2.05 15.40 -5.57
C PRO A 190 -2.44 14.43 -6.70
N ARG A 191 -1.48 13.95 -7.46
CA ARG A 191 -1.63 12.93 -8.51
C ARG A 191 -0.59 11.84 -8.27
N TRP A 192 -1.04 10.79 -7.60
CA TRP A 192 -0.15 9.67 -7.26
C TRP A 192 -0.17 8.61 -8.35
N PHE A 193 -1.26 7.87 -8.46
CA PHE A 193 -1.47 6.83 -9.45
C PHE A 193 -2.95 6.82 -9.83
N GLY A 194 -3.29 6.93 -11.12
CA GLY A 194 -4.68 7.17 -11.52
C GLY A 194 -5.22 8.42 -10.81
N ASN A 195 -6.34 8.28 -10.09
CA ASN A 195 -6.96 9.35 -9.32
C ASN A 195 -6.60 9.35 -7.82
N ALA A 196 -5.60 8.56 -7.44
CA ALA A 196 -5.10 8.56 -6.06
C ALA A 196 -4.22 9.78 -5.80
N TYR A 197 -4.21 10.23 -4.57
CA TYR A 197 -3.20 11.14 -4.01
C TYR A 197 -2.31 10.41 -3.01
N CYS A 198 -1.15 10.97 -2.71
CA CYS A 198 -0.30 10.54 -1.58
C CYS A 198 -0.04 11.74 -0.68
N VAL A 199 -0.22 11.56 0.63
CA VAL A 199 0.20 12.51 1.65
C VAL A 199 1.24 11.83 2.51
N LEU A 200 2.45 12.41 2.55
CA LEU A 200 3.56 11.94 3.34
C LEU A 200 3.67 12.75 4.62
N PHE A 201 3.74 12.05 5.73
CA PHE A 201 3.88 12.63 7.07
C PHE A 201 5.12 12.10 7.76
N ARG A 202 5.64 12.89 8.68
CA ARG A 202 6.78 12.54 9.52
C ARG A 202 6.38 12.54 10.99
N GLN A 203 6.78 11.52 11.73
CA GLN A 203 6.76 11.54 13.19
C GLN A 203 7.79 12.58 13.65
N PRO A 204 7.41 13.59 14.46
CA PRO A 204 8.38 14.52 15.01
C PRO A 204 9.54 13.80 15.71
N ASP A 205 10.73 14.32 15.51
CA ASP A 205 11.92 13.88 16.22
C ASP A 205 12.26 14.89 17.32
N PRO A 206 12.05 14.58 18.60
CA PRO A 206 12.33 15.51 19.70
C PRO A 206 13.80 15.94 19.75
N GLU A 207 14.72 15.08 19.32
CA GLU A 207 16.16 15.38 19.34
C GLU A 207 16.55 16.33 18.22
N ALA A 208 15.91 16.24 17.05
CA ALA A 208 16.14 17.14 15.94
C ALA A 208 15.70 18.59 16.24
N VAL A 209 14.68 18.76 17.10
CA VAL A 209 14.18 20.08 17.52
C VAL A 209 15.08 20.72 18.59
N ALA A 210 15.79 19.91 19.36
CA ALA A 210 16.64 20.36 20.47
C ALA A 210 18.07 20.76 20.02
N ALA A 211 18.47 20.48 18.77
CA ALA A 211 19.77 20.88 18.24
C ALA A 211 19.76 22.39 17.97
N PRO A 212 20.46 23.24 18.75
CA PRO A 212 20.58 24.67 18.44
C PRO A 212 21.35 24.79 17.14
N GLY A 213 20.83 25.59 16.21
CA GLY A 213 21.48 25.88 14.94
C GLY A 213 22.93 26.32 15.16
N SER A 214 23.82 25.55 14.60
CA SER A 214 25.26 25.86 14.50
C SER A 214 25.52 26.83 13.37
#